data_87bc2e0e64e24f2cba7717db66b24848
#
_entry.id   87bc2e0e64e24f2cba7717db66b24848
#
_cell.length_a   1.000
_cell.length_b   1.000
_cell.length_c   1.000
_cell.angle_alpha   90.00
_cell.angle_beta   90.00
_cell.angle_gamma   90.00
#
_symmetry.space_group_name_H-M   'P 1'
#
loop_
_entity.id
_entity.type
_entity.pdbx_description
1 polymer ?
#
loop_
_entity_poly.entity_id
_entity_poly.type
_entity_poly.pdbx_seq_one_letter_code
_entity_poly.pdbx_strand_id
1 'polypeptide(L)'
;KAARSDVALDIEVESRIDTAGASVLLDLVAGDSQRVLTANDATRQLIAAVARAEGAPPPKRKRDAGFLGIVANVGNALEARWRNTLGLVGFIGLILSSFARSALRPSQWRTTSTVAHIEQTGLNATPIVALLCFLVGAVVAFLGAVVLRDFGASIFTVELVGYSFLREFGVLLTAIMVAGRSGSAFTAQIGSMKAREEIDAIRTLGLQPVDVLVMPRVIALLVSLPILTLVGMLAGIIGGAVVCVATLDISPLMFFTRLQETTSIRH
;
A
#
# COMPACT_ATOMS: atom_id res chain seq x y z
N LYS A 1 2.59 38.00 -15.82
CA LYS A 1 3.21 37.37 -17.02
C LYS A 1 3.33 38.47 -18.07
N ALA A 2 4.45 39.19 -18.08
CA ALA A 2 4.80 40.14 -19.15
C ALA A 2 5.43 39.30 -20.27
N ALA A 3 4.83 39.33 -21.45
CA ALA A 3 5.37 38.71 -22.64
C ALA A 3 6.72 39.36 -22.99
N ARG A 4 7.80 38.61 -22.89
CA ARG A 4 9.08 38.99 -23.51
C ARG A 4 8.95 38.79 -25.04
N SER A 5 8.48 39.81 -25.73
CA SER A 5 8.13 39.74 -27.14
C SER A 5 9.30 39.92 -28.14
N ASP A 6 10.56 39.97 -27.64
CA ASP A 6 11.71 40.35 -28.47
C ASP A 6 12.97 39.49 -28.27
N VAL A 7 12.83 38.24 -27.86
CA VAL A 7 13.99 37.33 -27.71
C VAL A 7 14.09 36.43 -28.95
N ALA A 8 15.11 36.65 -29.78
CA ALA A 8 15.56 35.67 -30.77
C ALA A 8 16.60 34.74 -30.09
N LEU A 9 16.40 33.44 -30.19
CA LEU A 9 17.31 32.42 -29.62
C LEU A 9 18.27 31.93 -30.70
N ASP A 10 19.55 32.13 -30.47
CA ASP A 10 20.63 31.57 -31.29
C ASP A 10 21.11 30.25 -30.64
N ILE A 11 20.94 29.14 -31.36
CA ILE A 11 21.29 27.79 -30.85
C ILE A 11 22.49 27.29 -31.67
N GLU A 12 23.57 26.91 -31.00
CA GLU A 12 24.74 26.33 -31.65
C GLU A 12 24.38 25.10 -32.50
N VAL A 13 24.93 25.01 -33.68
CA VAL A 13 24.60 24.04 -34.74
C VAL A 13 24.83 22.59 -34.33
N GLU A 14 25.65 22.33 -33.31
CA GLU A 14 26.01 20.97 -32.84
C GLU A 14 25.09 20.42 -31.72
N SER A 15 24.19 21.23 -31.17
CA SER A 15 23.34 20.77 -30.07
C SER A 15 22.22 19.83 -30.56
N ARG A 16 22.22 18.60 -30.06
CA ARG A 16 21.09 17.68 -30.23
C ARG A 16 20.02 18.00 -29.19
N ILE A 17 18.86 18.43 -29.68
CA ILE A 17 17.72 18.77 -28.85
C ILE A 17 16.67 17.67 -29.00
N ASP A 18 16.08 17.26 -27.89
CA ASP A 18 14.94 16.37 -27.86
C ASP A 18 13.59 17.12 -27.88
N THR A 19 12.48 16.40 -27.89
CA THR A 19 11.13 16.97 -27.89
C THR A 19 10.84 17.85 -26.70
N ALA A 20 11.39 17.51 -25.51
CA ALA A 20 11.23 18.30 -24.30
C ALA A 20 12.01 19.62 -24.39
N GLY A 21 13.24 19.57 -24.88
CA GLY A 21 14.03 20.76 -25.15
C GLY A 21 13.39 21.67 -26.20
N ALA A 22 12.80 21.11 -27.27
CA ALA A 22 12.06 21.86 -28.27
C ALA A 22 10.82 22.56 -27.70
N SER A 23 10.07 21.95 -26.81
CA SER A 23 8.92 22.53 -26.12
C SER A 23 9.35 23.69 -25.20
N VAL A 24 10.41 23.55 -24.41
CA VAL A 24 10.95 24.63 -23.60
C VAL A 24 11.42 25.82 -24.42
N LEU A 25 12.07 25.57 -25.58
CA LEU A 25 12.49 26.62 -26.48
C LEU A 25 11.28 27.37 -27.08
N LEU A 26 10.22 26.66 -27.46
CA LEU A 26 8.98 27.27 -27.93
C LEU A 26 8.31 28.13 -26.88
N ASP A 27 8.29 27.68 -25.62
CA ASP A 27 7.77 28.47 -24.51
C ASP A 27 8.57 29.78 -24.30
N LEU A 28 9.90 29.73 -24.45
CA LEU A 28 10.76 30.91 -24.35
C LEU A 28 10.53 31.93 -25.48
N VAL A 29 10.18 31.46 -26.70
CA VAL A 29 9.97 32.28 -27.89
C VAL A 29 8.47 32.57 -28.13
N ALA A 30 7.63 32.35 -27.13
CA ALA A 30 6.18 32.56 -27.16
C ALA A 30 5.46 31.79 -28.30
N GLY A 31 5.94 30.62 -28.66
CA GLY A 31 5.35 29.74 -29.67
C GLY A 31 5.74 30.05 -31.12
N ASP A 32 6.58 31.04 -31.36
CA ASP A 32 7.00 31.44 -32.73
C ASP A 32 8.28 30.70 -33.13
N SER A 33 8.14 29.61 -33.87
CA SER A 33 9.26 28.78 -34.36
C SER A 33 10.21 29.50 -35.32
N GLN A 34 9.81 30.66 -35.90
CA GLN A 34 10.64 31.43 -36.81
C GLN A 34 11.71 32.27 -36.09
N ARG A 35 11.59 32.45 -34.78
CA ARG A 35 12.55 33.21 -33.98
C ARG A 35 13.77 32.39 -33.51
N VAL A 36 13.85 31.14 -33.89
CA VAL A 36 15.01 30.28 -33.64
C VAL A 36 15.94 30.35 -34.82
N LEU A 37 17.05 31.12 -34.71
CA LEU A 37 17.81 31.60 -35.85
C LEU A 37 18.89 30.65 -36.39
N THR A 38 19.39 29.66 -35.62
CA THR A 38 20.59 28.88 -36.03
C THR A 38 20.49 27.38 -35.82
N ALA A 39 19.28 26.82 -35.83
CA ALA A 39 19.12 25.39 -35.66
C ALA A 39 19.53 24.60 -36.94
N ASN A 40 20.21 23.48 -36.75
CA ASN A 40 20.38 22.43 -37.75
C ASN A 40 19.02 22.06 -38.35
N ASP A 41 18.95 21.66 -39.64
CA ASP A 41 17.68 21.31 -40.29
C ASP A 41 16.86 20.27 -39.55
N ALA A 42 17.48 19.30 -38.93
CA ALA A 42 16.80 18.31 -38.08
C ALA A 42 16.14 18.94 -36.84
N THR A 43 16.86 19.85 -36.18
CA THR A 43 16.35 20.59 -35.01
C THR A 43 15.22 21.54 -35.40
N ARG A 44 15.33 22.19 -36.54
CA ARG A 44 14.28 23.07 -37.09
C ARG A 44 13.00 22.30 -37.45
N GLN A 45 13.14 21.11 -38.06
CA GLN A 45 12.01 20.22 -38.33
C GLN A 45 11.34 19.74 -37.06
N LEU A 46 12.13 19.40 -36.03
CA LEU A 46 11.63 18.99 -34.72
C LEU A 46 10.84 20.11 -34.02
N ILE A 47 11.42 21.33 -33.99
CA ILE A 47 10.75 22.51 -33.40
C ILE A 47 9.46 22.84 -34.16
N ALA A 48 9.46 22.76 -35.47
CA ALA A 48 8.27 22.99 -36.29
C ALA A 48 7.21 21.89 -36.10
N ALA A 49 7.61 20.65 -35.82
CA ALA A 49 6.70 19.54 -35.50
C ALA A 49 6.07 19.72 -34.13
N VAL A 50 6.86 20.10 -33.12
CA VAL A 50 6.39 20.37 -31.76
C VAL A 50 5.46 21.60 -31.75
N ALA A 51 5.82 22.69 -32.43
CA ALA A 51 4.97 23.89 -32.56
C ALA A 51 3.60 23.58 -33.19
N ARG A 52 3.57 22.72 -34.21
CA ARG A 52 2.30 22.25 -34.80
C ARG A 52 1.48 21.40 -33.85
N ALA A 53 2.14 20.57 -33.04
CA ALA A 53 1.47 19.73 -32.05
C ALA A 53 0.92 20.55 -30.87
N GLU A 54 1.66 21.55 -30.38
CA GLU A 54 1.24 22.46 -29.32
C GLU A 54 0.17 23.46 -29.78
N GLY A 55 0.24 23.92 -31.03
CA GLY A 55 -0.78 24.79 -31.62
C GLY A 55 -2.08 24.07 -32.01
N ALA A 56 -2.10 22.76 -32.02
CA ALA A 56 -3.32 22.01 -32.23
C ALA A 56 -4.22 22.13 -30.98
N PRO A 57 -5.46 22.67 -31.12
CA PRO A 57 -6.36 22.70 -29.97
C PRO A 57 -6.52 21.27 -29.46
N PRO A 58 -6.44 21.04 -28.12
CA PRO A 58 -6.63 19.73 -27.56
C PRO A 58 -7.95 19.16 -28.10
N PRO A 59 -7.99 17.88 -28.52
CA PRO A 59 -9.17 17.30 -29.10
C PRO A 59 -10.33 17.57 -28.13
N LYS A 60 -11.30 18.38 -28.58
CA LYS A 60 -12.49 18.69 -27.78
C LYS A 60 -13.13 17.36 -27.45
N ARG A 61 -12.90 16.84 -26.24
CA ARG A 61 -13.72 15.77 -25.69
C ARG A 61 -15.15 16.28 -25.80
N LYS A 62 -15.92 15.75 -26.74
CA LYS A 62 -17.37 15.97 -26.78
C LYS A 62 -17.87 15.61 -25.38
N ARG A 63 -18.12 16.63 -24.57
CA ARG A 63 -18.94 16.49 -23.37
C ARG A 63 -20.34 16.28 -23.91
N ASP A 64 -20.70 15.02 -24.09
CA ASP A 64 -22.12 14.69 -24.25
C ASP A 64 -22.82 15.11 -22.96
N ALA A 65 -23.28 16.37 -22.96
CA ALA A 65 -23.95 17.00 -21.82
C ALA A 65 -25.40 16.53 -21.78
N GLY A 66 -25.64 15.22 -21.68
CA GLY A 66 -26.95 14.62 -21.60
C GLY A 66 -26.92 13.35 -20.72
N PHE A 67 -28.09 12.82 -20.43
CA PHE A 67 -28.26 11.57 -19.69
C PHE A 67 -27.37 10.44 -20.27
N LEU A 68 -27.29 10.34 -21.59
CA LEU A 68 -26.40 9.40 -22.31
C LEU A 68 -24.91 9.63 -22.00
N GLY A 69 -24.48 10.86 -21.82
CA GLY A 69 -23.09 11.18 -21.43
C GLY A 69 -22.77 10.72 -20.00
N ILE A 70 -23.74 10.83 -19.09
CA ILE A 70 -23.58 10.31 -17.72
C ILE A 70 -23.48 8.78 -17.74
N VAL A 71 -24.35 8.11 -18.48
CA VAL A 71 -24.33 6.64 -18.63
C VAL A 71 -23.02 6.18 -19.27
N ALA A 72 -22.55 6.84 -20.32
CA ALA A 72 -21.27 6.54 -20.96
C ALA A 72 -20.08 6.73 -20.01
N ASN A 73 -20.06 7.80 -19.20
CA ASN A 73 -19.02 8.04 -18.21
C ASN A 73 -19.02 6.98 -17.09
N VAL A 74 -20.21 6.57 -16.62
CA VAL A 74 -20.35 5.48 -15.65
C VAL A 74 -19.88 4.16 -16.26
N GLY A 75 -20.26 3.86 -17.51
CA GLY A 75 -19.81 2.67 -18.23
C GLY A 75 -18.29 2.61 -18.38
N ASN A 76 -17.67 3.72 -18.80
CA ASN A 76 -16.19 3.82 -18.92
C ASN A 76 -15.49 3.69 -17.55
N ALA A 77 -16.06 4.28 -16.51
CA ALA A 77 -15.52 4.16 -15.16
C ALA A 77 -15.61 2.71 -14.65
N LEU A 78 -16.73 2.04 -14.92
CA LEU A 78 -16.94 0.64 -14.53
C LEU A 78 -15.99 -0.29 -15.31
N GLU A 79 -15.84 -0.07 -16.62
CA GLU A 79 -14.90 -0.84 -17.44
C GLU A 79 -13.44 -0.64 -16.98
N ALA A 80 -13.03 0.58 -16.68
CA ALA A 80 -11.70 0.86 -16.15
C ALA A 80 -11.47 0.16 -14.79
N ARG A 81 -12.48 0.19 -13.91
CA ARG A 81 -12.43 -0.54 -12.64
C ARG A 81 -12.37 -2.05 -12.83
N TRP A 82 -13.15 -2.59 -13.75
CA TRP A 82 -13.14 -4.01 -14.08
C TRP A 82 -11.78 -4.48 -14.60
N ARG A 83 -11.17 -3.73 -15.52
CA ARG A 83 -9.82 -4.03 -16.01
C ARG A 83 -8.78 -3.98 -14.89
N ASN A 84 -8.87 -3.00 -13.99
CA ASN A 84 -7.97 -2.92 -12.83
C ASN A 84 -8.16 -4.11 -11.89
N THR A 85 -9.42 -4.55 -11.65
CA THR A 85 -9.72 -5.73 -10.83
C THR A 85 -9.16 -7.00 -11.47
N LEU A 86 -9.34 -7.17 -12.77
CA LEU A 86 -8.73 -8.30 -13.50
C LEU A 86 -7.20 -8.28 -13.42
N GLY A 87 -6.59 -7.09 -13.50
CA GLY A 87 -5.15 -6.93 -13.31
C GLY A 87 -4.68 -7.36 -11.92
N LEU A 88 -5.44 -7.00 -10.87
CA LEU A 88 -5.15 -7.43 -9.50
C LEU A 88 -5.31 -8.96 -9.34
N VAL A 89 -6.37 -9.55 -9.87
CA VAL A 89 -6.57 -11.01 -9.84
C VAL A 89 -5.45 -11.73 -10.59
N GLY A 90 -5.07 -11.21 -11.76
CA GLY A 90 -3.94 -11.73 -12.53
C GLY A 90 -2.62 -11.65 -11.75
N PHE A 91 -2.38 -10.55 -11.03
CA PHE A 91 -1.20 -10.39 -10.19
C PHE A 91 -1.21 -11.36 -9.00
N ILE A 92 -2.35 -11.57 -8.34
CA ILE A 92 -2.50 -12.60 -7.29
C ILE A 92 -2.21 -13.98 -7.86
N GLY A 93 -2.71 -14.29 -9.06
CA GLY A 93 -2.41 -15.55 -9.76
C GLY A 93 -0.91 -15.74 -10.03
N LEU A 94 -0.21 -14.67 -10.42
CA LEU A 94 1.26 -14.68 -10.58
C LEU A 94 1.98 -14.96 -9.26
N ILE A 95 1.59 -14.30 -8.17
CA ILE A 95 2.16 -14.55 -6.84
C ILE A 95 1.94 -16.01 -6.44
N LEU A 96 0.71 -16.52 -6.59
CA LEU A 96 0.37 -17.87 -6.20
C LEU A 96 1.13 -18.93 -7.03
N SER A 97 1.25 -18.71 -8.33
CA SER A 97 2.04 -19.58 -9.21
C SER A 97 3.54 -19.54 -8.88
N SER A 98 4.09 -18.36 -8.56
CA SER A 98 5.49 -18.20 -8.13
C SER A 98 5.71 -18.85 -6.77
N PHE A 99 4.75 -18.71 -5.85
CA PHE A 99 4.79 -19.36 -4.54
C PHE A 99 4.79 -20.90 -4.69
N ALA A 100 3.90 -21.46 -5.50
CA ALA A 100 3.84 -22.90 -5.76
C ALA A 100 5.15 -23.43 -6.37
N ARG A 101 5.72 -22.72 -7.33
CA ARG A 101 7.03 -23.09 -7.91
C ARG A 101 8.17 -23.00 -6.89
N SER A 102 8.17 -21.93 -6.07
CA SER A 102 9.18 -21.71 -5.04
C SER A 102 9.09 -22.74 -3.92
N ALA A 103 7.89 -23.16 -3.52
CA ALA A 103 7.66 -24.20 -2.52
C ALA A 103 8.24 -25.55 -2.94
N LEU A 104 8.21 -25.85 -4.26
CA LEU A 104 8.79 -27.07 -4.81
C LEU A 104 10.32 -27.03 -4.96
N ARG A 105 10.94 -25.84 -4.83
CA ARG A 105 12.39 -25.63 -4.98
C ARG A 105 12.97 -24.80 -3.85
N PRO A 106 13.09 -25.33 -2.63
CA PRO A 106 13.56 -24.58 -1.45
C PRO A 106 15.00 -24.08 -1.59
N SER A 107 15.81 -24.70 -2.44
CA SER A 107 17.18 -24.26 -2.71
C SER A 107 17.30 -22.88 -3.38
N GLN A 108 16.21 -22.39 -3.95
CA GLN A 108 16.15 -21.06 -4.60
C GLN A 108 15.65 -19.95 -3.66
N TRP A 109 15.32 -20.28 -2.43
CA TRP A 109 14.85 -19.30 -1.46
C TRP A 109 15.95 -18.32 -1.09
N ARG A 110 15.63 -17.05 -1.21
CA ARG A 110 16.51 -15.96 -0.76
C ARG A 110 16.34 -15.77 0.74
N THR A 111 16.86 -16.70 1.53
CA THR A 111 16.68 -16.75 2.99
C THR A 111 17.10 -15.46 3.68
N THR A 112 18.25 -14.87 3.29
CA THR A 112 18.72 -13.61 3.85
C THR A 112 17.73 -12.46 3.65
N SER A 113 17.17 -12.32 2.44
CA SER A 113 16.15 -11.29 2.14
C SER A 113 14.87 -11.55 2.91
N THR A 114 14.43 -12.81 3.00
CA THR A 114 13.22 -13.18 3.75
C THR A 114 13.38 -12.89 5.23
N VAL A 115 14.51 -13.24 5.85
CA VAL A 115 14.80 -12.95 7.27
C VAL A 115 14.82 -11.45 7.54
N ALA A 116 15.45 -10.66 6.68
CA ALA A 116 15.46 -9.20 6.81
C ALA A 116 14.03 -8.61 6.74
N HIS A 117 13.18 -9.15 5.88
CA HIS A 117 11.78 -8.73 5.82
C HIS A 117 10.97 -9.21 7.03
N ILE A 118 11.24 -10.40 7.60
CA ILE A 118 10.63 -10.87 8.86
C ILE A 118 11.00 -9.93 10.02
N GLU A 119 12.25 -9.53 10.12
CA GLU A 119 12.69 -8.55 11.12
C GLU A 119 11.95 -7.23 10.95
N GLN A 120 11.88 -6.71 9.73
CA GLN A 120 11.26 -5.42 9.45
C GLN A 120 9.74 -5.43 9.68
N THR A 121 9.04 -6.48 9.25
CA THR A 121 7.56 -6.58 9.34
C THR A 121 7.07 -7.21 10.63
N GLY A 122 7.85 -8.11 11.22
CA GLY A 122 7.53 -8.82 12.45
C GLY A 122 8.07 -8.09 13.68
N LEU A 123 9.38 -8.21 13.94
CA LEU A 123 9.98 -7.70 15.17
C LEU A 123 9.75 -6.21 15.39
N ASN A 124 9.98 -5.41 14.36
CA ASN A 124 9.79 -3.95 14.44
C ASN A 124 8.32 -3.51 14.53
N ALA A 125 7.36 -4.40 14.21
CA ALA A 125 5.93 -4.13 14.39
C ALA A 125 5.40 -4.60 15.74
N THR A 126 6.07 -5.55 16.39
CA THR A 126 5.64 -6.17 17.65
C THR A 126 5.28 -5.16 18.74
N PRO A 127 6.12 -4.17 19.10
CA PRO A 127 5.80 -3.25 20.20
C PRO A 127 4.56 -2.39 19.90
N ILE A 128 4.37 -1.99 18.64
CA ILE A 128 3.23 -1.17 18.24
C ILE A 128 1.93 -1.99 18.27
N VAL A 129 1.97 -3.21 17.73
CA VAL A 129 0.82 -4.13 17.75
C VAL A 129 0.45 -4.49 19.19
N ALA A 130 1.44 -4.82 20.03
CA ALA A 130 1.21 -5.14 21.42
C ALA A 130 0.58 -3.97 22.18
N LEU A 131 1.13 -2.76 22.03
CA LEU A 131 0.60 -1.56 22.70
C LEU A 131 -0.83 -1.25 22.25
N LEU A 132 -1.09 -1.27 20.93
CA LEU A 132 -2.42 -1.00 20.41
C LEU A 132 -3.44 -2.02 20.90
N CYS A 133 -3.13 -3.31 20.80
CA CYS A 133 -4.02 -4.37 21.24
C CYS A 133 -4.25 -4.32 22.76
N PHE A 134 -3.21 -4.01 23.54
CA PHE A 134 -3.32 -3.80 24.99
C PHE A 134 -4.31 -2.67 25.32
N LEU A 135 -4.17 -1.51 24.67
CA LEU A 135 -5.05 -0.37 24.90
C LEU A 135 -6.50 -0.67 24.49
N VAL A 136 -6.69 -1.34 23.34
CA VAL A 136 -8.03 -1.74 22.89
C VAL A 136 -8.63 -2.75 23.87
N GLY A 137 -7.85 -3.71 24.36
CA GLY A 137 -8.28 -4.67 25.37
C GLY A 137 -8.71 -4.00 26.68
N ALA A 138 -7.94 -3.02 27.13
CA ALA A 138 -8.29 -2.22 28.29
C ALA A 138 -9.59 -1.43 28.09
N VAL A 139 -9.80 -0.81 26.91
CA VAL A 139 -11.03 -0.08 26.59
C VAL A 139 -12.24 -1.02 26.53
N VAL A 140 -12.12 -2.17 25.89
CA VAL A 140 -13.20 -3.16 25.79
C VAL A 140 -13.61 -3.67 27.19
N ALA A 141 -12.61 -3.96 28.03
CA ALA A 141 -12.87 -4.36 29.41
C ALA A 141 -13.53 -3.26 30.21
N PHE A 142 -13.06 -2.01 30.11
CA PHE A 142 -13.63 -0.86 30.81
C PHE A 142 -15.08 -0.63 30.39
N LEU A 143 -15.34 -0.60 29.08
CA LEU A 143 -16.70 -0.41 28.56
C LEU A 143 -17.63 -1.55 28.96
N GLY A 144 -17.16 -2.79 28.86
CA GLY A 144 -17.87 -3.98 29.30
C GLY A 144 -18.17 -3.94 30.80
N ALA A 145 -17.20 -3.54 31.62
CA ALA A 145 -17.37 -3.39 33.05
C ALA A 145 -18.46 -2.39 33.42
N VAL A 146 -18.47 -1.20 32.78
CA VAL A 146 -19.47 -0.16 33.01
C VAL A 146 -20.87 -0.66 32.67
N VAL A 147 -21.05 -1.25 31.49
CA VAL A 147 -22.36 -1.71 31.02
C VAL A 147 -22.86 -2.91 31.83
N LEU A 148 -22.02 -3.91 32.07
CA LEU A 148 -22.42 -5.15 32.76
C LEU A 148 -22.60 -4.95 34.25
N ARG A 149 -22.01 -3.92 34.86
CA ARG A 149 -22.18 -3.59 36.26
C ARG A 149 -23.62 -3.24 36.63
N ASP A 150 -24.30 -2.52 35.75
CA ASP A 150 -25.70 -2.08 35.93
C ASP A 150 -26.67 -3.27 35.96
N PHE A 151 -26.26 -4.41 35.36
CA PHE A 151 -27.03 -5.65 35.35
C PHE A 151 -26.55 -6.66 36.40
N GLY A 152 -25.59 -6.30 37.25
CA GLY A 152 -25.00 -7.22 38.21
C GLY A 152 -24.18 -8.36 37.59
N ALA A 153 -23.81 -8.21 36.32
CA ALA A 153 -23.19 -9.25 35.48
C ALA A 153 -21.72 -9.00 35.19
N SER A 154 -21.03 -8.25 36.05
CA SER A 154 -19.63 -7.78 35.85
C SER A 154 -18.63 -8.87 35.51
N ILE A 155 -18.84 -10.09 36.03
CA ILE A 155 -17.97 -11.24 35.80
C ILE A 155 -17.87 -11.62 34.31
N PHE A 156 -18.95 -11.40 33.52
CA PHE A 156 -18.97 -11.69 32.09
C PHE A 156 -18.08 -10.74 31.25
N THR A 157 -17.54 -9.67 31.87
CA THR A 157 -16.54 -8.83 31.20
C THR A 157 -15.29 -9.64 30.83
N VAL A 158 -14.91 -10.65 31.62
CA VAL A 158 -13.78 -11.53 31.33
C VAL A 158 -14.04 -12.32 30.04
N GLU A 159 -15.23 -12.86 29.90
CA GLU A 159 -15.66 -13.63 28.74
C GLU A 159 -15.72 -12.72 27.48
N LEU A 160 -16.28 -11.51 27.64
CA LEU A 160 -16.34 -10.52 26.57
C LEU A 160 -14.95 -10.19 26.01
N VAL A 161 -13.97 -9.92 26.88
CA VAL A 161 -12.59 -9.64 26.47
C VAL A 161 -11.96 -10.87 25.81
N GLY A 162 -12.10 -12.04 26.44
CA GLY A 162 -11.54 -13.28 25.93
C GLY A 162 -12.04 -13.61 24.52
N TYR A 163 -13.35 -13.66 24.32
CA TYR A 163 -13.94 -13.94 23.01
C TYR A 163 -13.60 -12.87 21.97
N SER A 164 -13.67 -11.60 22.34
CA SER A 164 -13.39 -10.50 21.42
C SER A 164 -11.97 -10.58 20.87
N PHE A 165 -10.97 -10.87 21.72
CA PHE A 165 -9.57 -10.91 21.28
C PHE A 165 -9.17 -12.24 20.65
N LEU A 166 -9.62 -13.37 21.20
CA LEU A 166 -9.24 -14.68 20.65
C LEU A 166 -9.91 -14.96 19.31
N ARG A 167 -11.11 -14.42 19.07
CA ARG A 167 -11.88 -14.70 17.86
C ARG A 167 -11.79 -13.62 16.80
N GLU A 168 -11.81 -12.34 17.18
CA GLU A 168 -12.02 -11.24 16.25
C GLU A 168 -10.86 -10.21 16.27
N PHE A 169 -10.70 -9.49 17.39
CA PHE A 169 -9.85 -8.30 17.43
C PHE A 169 -8.37 -8.58 17.29
N GLY A 170 -7.87 -9.70 17.81
CA GLY A 170 -6.45 -10.06 17.69
C GLY A 170 -6.02 -10.15 16.23
N VAL A 171 -6.81 -10.82 15.38
CA VAL A 171 -6.53 -10.95 13.94
C VAL A 171 -6.77 -9.63 13.21
N LEU A 172 -7.92 -9.00 13.45
CA LEU A 172 -8.37 -7.81 12.71
C LEU A 172 -7.44 -6.63 12.94
N LEU A 173 -7.11 -6.32 14.21
CA LEU A 173 -6.22 -5.20 14.56
C LEU A 173 -4.82 -5.42 14.01
N THR A 174 -4.28 -6.63 14.14
CA THR A 174 -2.96 -6.98 13.58
C THR A 174 -2.95 -6.83 12.06
N ALA A 175 -3.98 -7.33 11.37
CA ALA A 175 -4.07 -7.24 9.92
C ALA A 175 -4.13 -5.79 9.44
N ILE A 176 -4.95 -4.94 10.08
CA ILE A 176 -5.06 -3.51 9.75
C ILE A 176 -3.73 -2.79 9.97
N MET A 177 -3.06 -3.06 11.11
CA MET A 177 -1.77 -2.44 11.43
C MET A 177 -0.68 -2.82 10.44
N VAL A 178 -0.58 -4.10 10.09
CA VAL A 178 0.42 -4.58 9.12
C VAL A 178 0.09 -4.07 7.72
N ALA A 179 -1.17 -4.06 7.31
CA ALA A 179 -1.58 -3.52 6.01
C ALA A 179 -1.26 -2.01 5.90
N GLY A 180 -1.56 -1.23 6.93
CA GLY A 180 -1.29 0.20 6.96
C GLY A 180 0.19 0.53 6.98
N ARG A 181 0.97 -0.09 7.88
CA ARG A 181 2.39 0.22 8.08
C ARG A 181 3.29 -0.47 7.04
N SER A 182 3.25 -1.80 6.97
CA SER A 182 4.17 -2.56 6.12
C SER A 182 3.75 -2.50 4.66
N GLY A 183 2.45 -2.52 4.37
CA GLY A 183 1.92 -2.40 3.01
C GLY A 183 2.26 -1.07 2.36
N SER A 184 2.11 0.04 3.08
CA SER A 184 2.47 1.38 2.58
C SER A 184 3.99 1.52 2.36
N ALA A 185 4.81 1.00 3.29
CA ALA A 185 6.26 1.01 3.16
C ALA A 185 6.74 0.21 1.94
N PHE A 186 6.17 -0.99 1.71
CA PHE A 186 6.48 -1.80 0.54
C PHE A 186 6.06 -1.14 -0.77
N THR A 187 4.89 -0.50 -0.79
CA THR A 187 4.40 0.23 -1.96
C THR A 187 5.33 1.39 -2.30
N ALA A 188 5.74 2.18 -1.30
CA ALA A 188 6.67 3.30 -1.48
C ALA A 188 8.04 2.82 -1.98
N GLN A 189 8.56 1.72 -1.42
CA GLN A 189 9.84 1.15 -1.83
C GLN A 189 9.80 0.64 -3.27
N ILE A 190 8.78 -0.12 -3.66
CA ILE A 190 8.62 -0.61 -5.04
C ILE A 190 8.39 0.55 -6.00
N GLY A 191 7.60 1.57 -5.59
CA GLY A 191 7.39 2.79 -6.36
C GLY A 191 8.69 3.56 -6.63
N SER A 192 9.55 3.70 -5.61
CA SER A 192 10.87 4.30 -5.74
C SER A 192 11.79 3.51 -6.69
N MET A 193 11.82 2.18 -6.58
CA MET A 193 12.60 1.31 -7.48
C MET A 193 12.12 1.42 -8.93
N LYS A 194 10.81 1.55 -9.13
CA LYS A 194 10.24 1.76 -10.47
C LYS A 194 10.63 3.12 -11.06
N ALA A 195 10.61 4.18 -10.25
CA ALA A 195 10.99 5.51 -10.68
C ALA A 195 12.48 5.64 -11.03
N ARG A 196 13.33 4.79 -10.41
CA ARG A 196 14.76 4.70 -10.70
C ARG A 196 15.13 3.64 -11.74
N GLU A 197 14.13 3.07 -12.43
CA GLU A 197 14.30 2.03 -13.46
C GLU A 197 14.99 0.73 -12.96
N GLU A 198 15.11 0.56 -11.64
CA GLU A 198 15.74 -0.63 -11.03
C GLU A 198 14.98 -1.92 -11.38
N ILE A 199 13.65 -1.84 -11.52
CA ILE A 199 12.81 -3.00 -11.90
C ILE A 199 13.11 -3.42 -13.34
N ASP A 200 13.36 -2.47 -14.23
CA ASP A 200 13.71 -2.77 -15.62
C ASP A 200 15.13 -3.31 -15.73
N ALA A 201 16.06 -2.83 -14.89
CA ALA A 201 17.39 -3.43 -14.76
C ALA A 201 17.33 -4.90 -14.29
N ILE A 202 16.44 -5.24 -13.33
CA ILE A 202 16.22 -6.64 -12.92
C ILE A 202 15.73 -7.50 -14.09
N ARG A 203 14.85 -6.98 -14.93
CA ARG A 203 14.33 -7.67 -16.12
C ARG A 203 15.40 -7.89 -17.18
N THR A 204 16.28 -6.91 -17.42
CA THR A 204 17.38 -7.04 -18.38
C THR A 204 18.40 -8.09 -17.96
N LEU A 205 18.54 -8.34 -16.65
CA LEU A 205 19.34 -9.45 -16.11
C LEU A 205 18.67 -10.83 -16.23
N GLY A 206 17.49 -10.90 -16.86
CA GLY A 206 16.73 -12.15 -17.01
C GLY A 206 16.02 -12.62 -15.73
N LEU A 207 15.99 -11.81 -14.68
CA LEU A 207 15.34 -12.13 -13.42
C LEU A 207 13.88 -11.68 -13.44
N GLN A 208 12.99 -12.46 -12.80
CA GLN A 208 11.61 -12.07 -12.63
C GLN A 208 11.45 -11.16 -11.41
N PRO A 209 10.97 -9.90 -11.56
CA PRO A 209 10.81 -8.98 -10.43
C PRO A 209 9.91 -9.52 -9.32
N VAL A 210 8.89 -10.32 -9.67
CA VAL A 210 7.98 -10.94 -8.69
C VAL A 210 8.75 -11.89 -7.77
N ASP A 211 9.62 -12.73 -8.31
CA ASP A 211 10.37 -13.71 -7.53
C ASP A 211 11.43 -13.05 -6.64
N VAL A 212 12.01 -11.94 -7.11
CA VAL A 212 13.10 -11.25 -6.40
C VAL A 212 12.57 -10.28 -5.35
N LEU A 213 11.50 -9.52 -5.66
CA LEU A 213 11.02 -8.43 -4.82
C LEU A 213 9.77 -8.79 -4.01
N VAL A 214 8.83 -9.53 -4.61
CA VAL A 214 7.53 -9.78 -4.00
C VAL A 214 7.55 -11.04 -3.13
N MET A 215 8.14 -12.13 -3.63
CA MET A 215 8.14 -13.42 -2.93
C MET A 215 8.76 -13.38 -1.53
N PRO A 216 9.94 -12.79 -1.28
CA PRO A 216 10.51 -12.73 0.06
C PRO A 216 9.61 -11.97 1.05
N ARG A 217 8.90 -10.93 0.58
CA ARG A 217 7.97 -10.15 1.40
C ARG A 217 6.70 -10.93 1.73
N VAL A 218 6.15 -11.66 0.76
CA VAL A 218 4.97 -12.50 0.98
C VAL A 218 5.28 -13.61 1.98
N ILE A 219 6.42 -14.29 1.85
CA ILE A 219 6.84 -15.33 2.79
C ILE A 219 7.06 -14.72 4.19
N ALA A 220 7.71 -13.56 4.27
CA ALA A 220 7.92 -12.86 5.53
C ALA A 220 6.59 -12.52 6.22
N LEU A 221 5.60 -12.03 5.47
CA LEU A 221 4.27 -11.73 6.01
C LEU A 221 3.53 -13.00 6.47
N LEU A 222 3.60 -14.09 5.70
CA LEU A 222 2.98 -15.36 6.08
C LEU A 222 3.51 -15.91 7.41
N VAL A 223 4.80 -15.67 7.71
CA VAL A 223 5.41 -16.08 8.98
C VAL A 223 5.12 -15.05 10.08
N SER A 224 5.23 -13.77 9.79
CA SER A 224 5.11 -12.70 10.78
C SER A 224 3.67 -12.48 11.25
N LEU A 225 2.65 -12.61 10.37
CA LEU A 225 1.26 -12.34 10.71
C LEU A 225 0.72 -13.26 11.82
N PRO A 226 0.90 -14.60 11.80
CA PRO A 226 0.44 -15.46 12.88
C PRO A 226 1.12 -15.11 14.22
N ILE A 227 2.42 -14.83 14.21
CA ILE A 227 3.18 -14.47 15.40
C ILE A 227 2.69 -13.15 15.99
N LEU A 228 2.53 -12.12 15.14
CA LEU A 228 2.01 -10.81 15.55
C LEU A 228 0.56 -10.91 16.06
N THR A 229 -0.26 -11.76 15.44
CA THR A 229 -1.63 -12.01 15.89
C THR A 229 -1.64 -12.63 17.28
N LEU A 230 -0.78 -13.62 17.53
CA LEU A 230 -0.64 -14.22 18.86
C LEU A 230 -0.22 -13.18 19.90
N VAL A 231 0.78 -12.35 19.57
CA VAL A 231 1.21 -11.25 20.45
C VAL A 231 0.07 -10.26 20.69
N GLY A 232 -0.68 -9.91 19.66
CA GLY A 232 -1.83 -9.00 19.76
C GLY A 232 -2.94 -9.56 20.65
N MET A 233 -3.27 -10.86 20.52
CA MET A 233 -4.24 -11.54 21.37
C MET A 233 -3.80 -11.52 22.84
N LEU A 234 -2.56 -11.91 23.10
CA LEU A 234 -2.02 -11.92 24.47
C LEU A 234 -1.99 -10.52 25.08
N ALA A 235 -1.53 -9.53 24.33
CA ALA A 235 -1.48 -8.15 24.79
C ALA A 235 -2.88 -7.58 25.08
N GLY A 236 -3.86 -7.88 24.23
CA GLY A 236 -5.25 -7.45 24.43
C GLY A 236 -5.90 -8.09 25.66
N ILE A 237 -5.69 -9.39 25.87
CA ILE A 237 -6.17 -10.09 27.06
C ILE A 237 -5.49 -9.52 28.32
N ILE A 238 -4.19 -9.25 28.29
CA ILE A 238 -3.48 -8.62 29.42
C ILE A 238 -4.04 -7.22 29.69
N GLY A 239 -4.29 -6.41 28.66
CA GLY A 239 -4.90 -5.09 28.80
C GLY A 239 -6.28 -5.16 29.47
N GLY A 240 -7.11 -6.11 29.03
CA GLY A 240 -8.41 -6.38 29.63
C GLY A 240 -8.31 -6.89 31.08
N ALA A 241 -7.35 -7.78 31.35
CA ALA A 241 -7.13 -8.29 32.70
C ALA A 241 -6.74 -7.18 33.68
N VAL A 242 -5.84 -6.28 33.28
CA VAL A 242 -5.42 -5.14 34.12
C VAL A 242 -6.63 -4.29 34.52
N VAL A 243 -7.53 -4.00 33.58
CA VAL A 243 -8.75 -3.23 33.88
C VAL A 243 -9.71 -4.02 34.76
N CYS A 244 -9.96 -5.30 34.49
CA CYS A 244 -10.84 -6.13 35.33
C CYS A 244 -10.35 -6.21 36.77
N VAL A 245 -9.05 -6.33 36.98
CA VAL A 245 -8.45 -6.33 38.34
C VAL A 245 -8.59 -4.97 39.00
N ALA A 246 -8.34 -3.86 38.25
CA ALA A 246 -8.32 -2.52 38.81
C ALA A 246 -9.73 -1.94 39.08
N THR A 247 -10.75 -2.34 38.31
CA THR A 247 -12.09 -1.73 38.37
C THR A 247 -13.18 -2.64 38.92
N LEU A 248 -13.02 -3.95 38.84
CA LEU A 248 -14.03 -4.94 39.24
C LEU A 248 -13.58 -5.78 40.46
N ASP A 249 -12.41 -5.51 41.05
CA ASP A 249 -11.82 -6.29 42.16
C ASP A 249 -11.74 -7.80 41.86
N ILE A 250 -11.66 -8.17 40.56
CA ILE A 250 -11.51 -9.57 40.15
C ILE A 250 -10.05 -9.99 40.35
N SER A 251 -9.80 -11.02 41.16
CA SER A 251 -8.43 -11.50 41.34
C SER A 251 -7.86 -12.02 39.99
N PRO A 252 -6.54 -11.84 39.73
CA PRO A 252 -5.90 -12.37 38.52
C PRO A 252 -6.15 -13.87 38.31
N LEU A 253 -6.13 -14.66 39.39
CA LEU A 253 -6.38 -16.10 39.36
C LEU A 253 -7.80 -16.39 38.85
N MET A 254 -8.79 -15.64 39.36
CA MET A 254 -10.19 -15.79 38.96
C MET A 254 -10.38 -15.42 37.50
N PHE A 255 -9.70 -14.36 37.00
CA PHE A 255 -9.71 -13.97 35.58
C PHE A 255 -9.23 -15.11 34.68
N PHE A 256 -8.05 -15.70 34.98
CA PHE A 256 -7.51 -16.82 34.20
C PHE A 256 -8.35 -18.08 34.29
N THR A 257 -8.88 -18.42 35.44
CA THR A 257 -9.77 -19.59 35.59
C THR A 257 -11.02 -19.43 34.72
N ARG A 258 -11.66 -18.27 34.77
CA ARG A 258 -12.82 -17.97 33.91
C ARG A 258 -12.48 -17.99 32.43
N LEU A 259 -11.35 -17.42 32.04
CA LEU A 259 -10.89 -17.45 30.65
C LEU A 259 -10.67 -18.90 30.17
N GLN A 260 -10.12 -19.79 31.01
CA GLN A 260 -9.94 -21.20 30.66
C GLN A 260 -11.28 -21.96 30.55
N GLU A 261 -12.22 -21.71 31.44
CA GLU A 261 -13.57 -22.31 31.37
C GLU A 261 -14.28 -21.94 30.08
N THR A 262 -14.14 -20.67 29.69
CA THR A 262 -14.78 -20.10 28.50
C THR A 262 -14.13 -20.56 27.19
N THR A 263 -12.83 -20.77 27.19
CA THR A 263 -12.06 -21.21 26.01
C THR A 263 -11.93 -22.72 25.87
N SER A 264 -12.59 -23.51 26.76
CA SER A 264 -12.62 -24.97 26.64
C SER A 264 -13.15 -25.41 25.27
N ILE A 265 -12.35 -26.23 24.57
CA ILE A 265 -12.47 -26.68 23.17
C ILE A 265 -13.70 -27.60 22.95
N ARG A 266 -14.80 -27.34 23.57
CA ARG A 266 -16.03 -28.15 23.43
C ARG A 266 -17.13 -27.45 22.64
N HIS A 267 -16.73 -26.58 21.70
CA HIS A 267 -17.69 -26.02 20.73
C HIS A 267 -17.17 -26.13 19.33
#